data_4d7397a1900fd42907862b616d888693
#
_entry.id   4d7397a1900fd42907862b616d888693
#
_cell.length_a   1.000
_cell.length_b   1.000
_cell.length_c   1.000
_cell.angle_alpha   90.00
_cell.angle_beta   90.00
_cell.angle_gamma   90.00
#
_symmetry.space_group_name_H-M   'P 1'
#
loop_
_entity.id
_entity.type
_entity.pdbx_description
1 polymer ?
#
loop_
_entity_poly.entity_id
_entity_poly.type
_entity_poly.pdbx_seq_one_letter_code
_entity_poly.pdbx_strand_id
1 'polypeptide(L)'
;KPDGVLIVTIDEHEVHHLGMLLEQLFPDAYRQMVTIVINPKGVTQERFSRVEEYAFFCFWGASSVAGLGDDYLSLSGVSAAKSRSVRWKGLLRSGTNARREDRANMFYPVLIDEQRGAVVGTGDPLPLPTEPDVTARVDGYAAAWPIRKDGTWGNWGVGHTSLRGLIEKGYVSVG
;
A
#
# COMPACT_ATOMS: atom_id res chain seq x y z
N LYS A 1 26.57 -33.29 0.96
CA LYS A 1 25.48 -34.23 1.25
C LYS A 1 24.73 -34.52 -0.04
N PRO A 2 24.35 -35.77 -0.33
CA PRO A 2 23.66 -36.13 -1.57
C PRO A 2 22.32 -35.40 -1.75
N ASP A 3 21.63 -35.03 -0.67
CA ASP A 3 20.35 -34.33 -0.68
C ASP A 3 20.48 -33.00 0.07
N GLY A 4 21.34 -32.12 -0.44
CA GLY A 4 21.59 -30.82 0.17
C GLY A 4 20.94 -29.66 -0.58
N VAL A 5 20.86 -28.52 0.10
CA VAL A 5 20.51 -27.23 -0.53
C VAL A 5 21.58 -26.24 -0.16
N LEU A 6 22.14 -25.55 -1.17
CA LEU A 6 22.98 -24.38 -0.97
C LEU A 6 22.15 -23.13 -1.27
N ILE A 7 22.19 -22.16 -0.37
CA ILE A 7 21.54 -20.87 -0.55
C ILE A 7 22.61 -19.79 -0.50
N VAL A 8 22.67 -18.95 -1.52
CA VAL A 8 23.60 -17.82 -1.60
C VAL A 8 22.83 -16.57 -1.95
N THR A 9 22.94 -15.53 -1.12
CA THR A 9 22.34 -14.23 -1.39
C THR A 9 23.36 -13.27 -2.00
N ILE A 10 22.89 -12.41 -2.88
CA ILE A 10 23.74 -11.48 -3.64
C ILE A 10 22.93 -10.23 -4.03
N ASP A 11 23.60 -9.13 -4.30
CA ASP A 11 23.00 -7.91 -4.83
C ASP A 11 22.94 -7.91 -6.37
N GLU A 12 22.37 -6.84 -6.92
CA GLU A 12 22.18 -6.65 -8.35
C GLU A 12 23.48 -6.51 -9.16
N HIS A 13 24.59 -6.15 -8.52
CA HIS A 13 25.86 -5.91 -9.22
C HIS A 13 26.53 -7.20 -9.66
N GLU A 14 26.48 -8.22 -8.81
CA GLU A 14 27.21 -9.48 -9.02
C GLU A 14 26.29 -10.69 -9.29
N VAL A 15 24.97 -10.49 -9.35
CA VAL A 15 23.99 -11.58 -9.51
C VAL A 15 24.27 -12.45 -10.75
N HIS A 16 24.63 -11.83 -11.87
CA HIS A 16 24.90 -12.57 -13.11
C HIS A 16 26.19 -13.36 -13.05
N HIS A 17 27.25 -12.79 -12.47
CA HIS A 17 28.52 -13.47 -12.29
C HIS A 17 28.39 -14.66 -11.33
N LEU A 18 27.67 -14.48 -10.22
CA LEU A 18 27.38 -15.56 -9.28
C LEU A 18 26.57 -16.68 -9.95
N GLY A 19 25.57 -16.34 -10.77
CA GLY A 19 24.77 -17.34 -11.49
C GLY A 19 25.63 -18.21 -12.41
N MET A 20 26.51 -17.61 -13.19
CA MET A 20 27.46 -18.34 -14.07
C MET A 20 28.46 -19.17 -13.26
N LEU A 21 28.96 -18.63 -12.16
CA LEU A 21 29.92 -19.36 -11.29
C LEU A 21 29.25 -20.60 -10.68
N LEU A 22 28.04 -20.47 -10.17
CA LEU A 22 27.29 -21.60 -9.61
C LEU A 22 26.98 -22.66 -10.66
N GLU A 23 26.75 -22.26 -11.91
CA GLU A 23 26.57 -23.18 -13.03
C GLU A 23 27.85 -24.00 -13.35
N GLN A 24 28.98 -23.34 -13.30
CA GLN A 24 30.27 -24.00 -13.54
C GLN A 24 30.68 -24.92 -12.39
N LEU A 25 30.50 -24.46 -11.14
CA LEU A 25 30.89 -25.22 -9.96
C LEU A 25 29.95 -26.40 -9.65
N PHE A 26 28.68 -26.27 -9.98
CA PHE A 26 27.65 -27.23 -9.62
C PHE A 26 26.74 -27.57 -10.82
N PRO A 27 27.30 -28.20 -11.88
CA PRO A 27 26.55 -28.50 -13.11
C PRO A 27 25.35 -29.44 -12.87
N ASP A 28 25.44 -30.31 -11.87
CA ASP A 28 24.40 -31.29 -11.54
C ASP A 28 23.32 -30.76 -10.58
N ALA A 29 23.48 -29.53 -10.07
CA ALA A 29 22.49 -28.94 -9.18
C ALA A 29 21.31 -28.33 -9.97
N TYR A 30 20.08 -28.56 -9.51
CA TYR A 30 18.95 -27.79 -9.97
C TYR A 30 19.03 -26.40 -9.33
N ARG A 31 19.09 -25.33 -10.14
CA ARG A 31 19.25 -23.96 -9.66
C ARG A 31 17.97 -23.16 -9.86
N GLN A 32 17.63 -22.39 -8.85
CA GLN A 32 16.52 -21.45 -8.89
C GLN A 32 16.95 -20.11 -8.27
N MET A 33 16.67 -19.01 -8.96
CA MET A 33 16.86 -17.68 -8.43
C MET A 33 15.54 -17.13 -7.89
N VAL A 34 15.59 -16.52 -6.72
CA VAL A 34 14.45 -15.87 -6.05
C VAL A 34 14.80 -14.42 -5.78
N THR A 35 13.91 -13.51 -6.13
CA THR A 35 14.01 -12.10 -5.76
C THR A 35 13.49 -11.88 -4.34
N ILE A 36 14.28 -11.21 -3.51
CA ILE A 36 13.95 -10.87 -2.12
C ILE A 36 13.72 -9.38 -2.04
N VAL A 37 12.50 -8.97 -1.72
CA VAL A 37 12.21 -7.54 -1.48
C VAL A 37 12.69 -7.16 -0.08
N ILE A 38 13.78 -6.37 -0.03
CA ILE A 38 14.42 -5.94 1.23
C ILE A 38 13.78 -4.66 1.78
N ASN A 39 13.38 -3.74 0.90
CA ASN A 39 12.73 -2.50 1.29
C ASN A 39 11.77 -2.02 0.20
N PRO A 40 10.45 -2.16 0.36
CA PRO A 40 9.47 -1.71 -0.64
C PRO A 40 9.49 -0.21 -0.95
N LYS A 41 10.09 0.61 -0.08
CA LYS A 41 10.28 2.05 -0.30
C LYS A 41 11.56 2.37 -1.07
N GLY A 42 12.42 1.38 -1.26
CA GLY A 42 13.72 1.50 -1.87
C GLY A 42 14.79 2.11 -0.95
N VAL A 43 16.03 1.73 -1.23
CA VAL A 43 17.23 2.37 -0.67
C VAL A 43 17.75 3.32 -1.73
N THR A 44 17.88 4.60 -1.39
CA THR A 44 18.33 5.66 -2.32
C THR A 44 19.69 5.34 -2.91
N GLN A 45 19.75 5.33 -4.22
CA GLN A 45 20.97 5.25 -5.02
C GLN A 45 21.01 6.41 -6.01
N GLU A 46 22.09 6.54 -6.80
CA GLU A 46 22.27 7.68 -7.71
C GLU A 46 21.18 7.82 -8.79
N ARG A 47 20.57 6.72 -9.21
CA ARG A 47 19.55 6.71 -10.29
C ARG A 47 18.22 6.13 -9.81
N PHE A 48 18.15 4.81 -9.69
CA PHE A 48 16.95 4.12 -9.19
C PHE A 48 17.17 3.64 -7.77
N SER A 49 16.14 3.72 -6.92
CA SER A 49 16.21 3.16 -5.58
C SER A 49 16.21 1.63 -5.63
N ARG A 50 17.16 1.02 -4.93
CA ARG A 50 17.24 -0.42 -4.78
C ARG A 50 16.13 -0.91 -3.85
N VAL A 51 15.35 -1.89 -4.28
CA VAL A 51 14.26 -2.47 -3.52
C VAL A 51 14.47 -3.95 -3.22
N GLU A 52 15.42 -4.60 -3.89
CA GLU A 52 15.55 -6.05 -3.94
C GLU A 52 16.99 -6.54 -3.81
N GLU A 53 17.14 -7.77 -3.39
CA GLU A 53 18.31 -8.63 -3.46
C GLU A 53 17.91 -9.96 -4.06
N TYR A 54 18.87 -10.80 -4.38
CA TYR A 54 18.65 -12.09 -5.02
C TYR A 54 19.18 -13.22 -4.15
N ALA A 55 18.51 -14.36 -4.18
CA ALA A 55 18.97 -15.60 -3.59
C ALA A 55 18.99 -16.69 -4.63
N PHE A 56 20.13 -17.37 -4.78
CA PHE A 56 20.24 -18.62 -5.54
C PHE A 56 20.04 -19.79 -4.60
N PHE A 57 19.20 -20.71 -5.00
CA PHE A 57 18.99 -22.00 -4.38
C PHE A 57 19.51 -23.07 -5.31
N CYS A 58 20.49 -23.84 -4.85
CA CYS A 58 21.02 -25.00 -5.57
C CYS A 58 20.58 -26.27 -4.83
N PHE A 59 19.86 -27.13 -5.51
CA PHE A 59 19.29 -28.35 -4.95
C PHE A 59 20.01 -29.57 -5.54
N TRP A 60 20.30 -30.58 -4.70
CA TRP A 60 20.86 -31.86 -5.12
C TRP A 60 19.94 -33.01 -4.70
N GLY A 61 19.95 -34.07 -5.52
CA GLY A 61 19.23 -35.29 -5.23
C GLY A 61 17.74 -35.07 -5.06
N ALA A 62 17.18 -35.59 -3.97
CA ALA A 62 15.76 -35.48 -3.63
C ALA A 62 15.43 -34.26 -2.76
N SER A 63 16.38 -33.31 -2.61
CA SER A 63 16.12 -32.12 -1.83
C SER A 63 14.98 -31.27 -2.43
N SER A 64 14.09 -30.79 -1.59
CA SER A 64 12.93 -30.00 -2.00
C SER A 64 12.59 -28.94 -0.94
N VAL A 65 11.76 -27.99 -1.33
CA VAL A 65 11.20 -26.98 -0.42
C VAL A 65 9.78 -27.42 -0.06
N ALA A 66 9.49 -27.56 1.23
CA ALA A 66 8.15 -27.75 1.71
C ALA A 66 7.39 -26.42 1.75
N GLY A 67 6.17 -26.40 1.23
CA GLY A 67 5.29 -25.24 1.41
C GLY A 67 4.93 -25.10 2.89
N LEU A 68 5.14 -23.93 3.45
CA LEU A 68 4.64 -23.58 4.77
C LEU A 68 3.20 -23.10 4.60
N GLY A 69 2.28 -23.59 5.45
CA GLY A 69 0.86 -23.26 5.39
C GLY A 69 0.54 -21.80 5.72
N ASP A 70 1.55 -21.01 6.13
CA ASP A 70 1.42 -19.62 6.50
C ASP A 70 1.83 -18.70 5.34
N ASP A 71 1.10 -17.61 5.16
CA ASP A 71 1.40 -16.57 4.18
C ASP A 71 2.56 -15.68 4.69
N TYR A 72 3.78 -16.06 4.35
CA TYR A 72 4.99 -15.26 4.67
C TYR A 72 5.18 -14.03 3.78
N LEU A 73 4.39 -13.88 2.71
CA LEU A 73 4.41 -12.69 1.86
C LEU A 73 3.58 -11.56 2.47
N SER A 74 2.59 -11.89 3.31
CA SER A 74 2.01 -10.89 4.17
C SER A 74 3.00 -10.63 5.31
N LEU A 75 3.52 -9.43 5.43
CA LEU A 75 4.37 -8.92 6.53
C LEU A 75 3.73 -9.07 7.93
N SER A 76 2.76 -9.94 8.08
CA SER A 76 2.00 -10.29 9.26
C SER A 76 2.54 -11.50 10.02
N GLY A 77 3.64 -12.09 9.61
CA GLY A 77 4.24 -13.28 10.21
C GLY A 77 4.95 -13.09 11.55
N VAL A 78 4.63 -12.04 12.30
CA VAL A 78 5.07 -11.93 13.68
C VAL A 78 3.85 -11.92 14.58
N SER A 79 3.57 -13.10 15.13
CA SER A 79 2.67 -13.32 16.27
C SER A 79 1.17 -13.08 16.00
N ALA A 80 0.44 -14.15 15.80
CA ALA A 80 -1.03 -14.23 15.80
C ALA A 80 -1.70 -13.89 17.15
N ALA A 81 -1.10 -13.05 17.98
CA ALA A 81 -1.58 -12.74 19.32
C ALA A 81 -1.69 -11.25 19.67
N LYS A 82 -1.47 -10.35 18.73
CA LYS A 82 -1.85 -8.94 18.95
C LYS A 82 -2.87 -8.56 17.91
N SER A 83 -4.13 -8.39 18.33
CA SER A 83 -5.15 -7.72 17.52
C SER A 83 -4.50 -6.43 17.02
N ARG A 84 -4.29 -6.31 15.72
CA ARG A 84 -3.75 -5.07 15.14
C ARG A 84 -4.76 -4.00 15.47
N SER A 85 -4.37 -3.05 16.32
CA SER A 85 -5.18 -1.85 16.50
C SER A 85 -5.40 -1.23 15.14
N VAL A 86 -6.67 -1.01 14.79
CA VAL A 86 -7.03 -0.37 13.53
C VAL A 86 -6.36 1.00 13.50
N ARG A 87 -5.56 1.24 12.49
CA ARG A 87 -4.85 2.50 12.32
C ARG A 87 -5.67 3.43 11.44
N TRP A 88 -6.41 4.33 12.06
CA TRP A 88 -7.19 5.33 11.37
C TRP A 88 -6.28 6.37 10.69
N LYS A 89 -6.61 6.71 9.46
CA LYS A 89 -5.93 7.75 8.70
C LYS A 89 -6.93 8.84 8.34
N GLY A 90 -6.56 10.10 8.60
CA GLY A 90 -7.40 11.22 8.19
C GLY A 90 -7.66 11.24 6.68
N LEU A 91 -8.88 11.54 6.29
CA LEU A 91 -9.30 11.59 4.89
C LEU A 91 -8.73 12.80 4.16
N LEU A 92 -8.53 13.92 4.86
CA LEU A 92 -7.99 15.15 4.28
C LEU A 92 -6.54 14.91 3.79
N ARG A 93 -6.29 15.23 2.52
CA ARG A 93 -4.97 15.12 1.92
C ARG A 93 -4.00 16.16 2.48
N SER A 94 -2.78 15.73 2.77
CA SER A 94 -1.67 16.60 3.17
C SER A 94 -0.50 16.48 2.18
N GLY A 95 0.40 17.46 2.17
CA GLY A 95 1.58 17.48 1.30
C GLY A 95 1.30 17.98 -0.11
N THR A 96 2.02 17.43 -1.07
CA THR A 96 1.95 17.85 -2.49
C THR A 96 0.57 17.58 -3.09
N ASN A 97 0.07 18.49 -3.92
CA ASN A 97 -1.24 18.40 -4.58
C ASN A 97 -2.41 18.28 -3.58
N ALA A 98 -2.35 19.04 -2.48
CA ALA A 98 -3.36 19.03 -1.43
C ALA A 98 -4.40 20.15 -1.57
N ARG A 99 -4.22 21.06 -2.50
CA ARG A 99 -5.16 22.17 -2.77
C ARG A 99 -6.25 21.71 -3.72
N ARG A 100 -7.40 22.36 -3.66
CA ARG A 100 -8.56 22.05 -4.51
C ARG A 100 -8.23 22.09 -6.01
N GLU A 101 -7.44 23.08 -6.43
CA GLU A 101 -7.05 23.30 -7.82
C GLU A 101 -6.22 22.16 -8.39
N ASP A 102 -5.45 21.49 -7.54
CA ASP A 102 -4.57 20.40 -7.95
C ASP A 102 -5.35 19.15 -8.39
N ARG A 103 -6.56 18.95 -7.81
CA ARG A 103 -7.37 17.74 -8.04
C ARG A 103 -8.87 18.01 -7.93
N ALA A 104 -9.45 18.64 -8.93
CA ALA A 104 -10.86 19.05 -8.94
C ALA A 104 -11.85 17.92 -8.59
N ASN A 105 -11.60 16.69 -9.05
CA ASN A 105 -12.47 15.54 -8.77
C ASN A 105 -12.36 14.98 -7.33
N MET A 106 -11.45 15.51 -6.52
CA MET A 106 -11.28 15.11 -5.12
C MET A 106 -11.92 16.11 -4.14
N PHE A 107 -12.68 17.06 -4.67
CA PHE A 107 -13.43 18.06 -3.91
C PHE A 107 -14.91 17.75 -3.99
N TYR A 108 -15.44 17.07 -3.00
CA TYR A 108 -16.84 16.63 -2.91
C TYR A 108 -17.29 16.57 -1.44
N PRO A 109 -18.60 16.64 -1.15
CA PRO A 109 -19.09 16.52 0.22
C PRO A 109 -19.09 15.07 0.69
N VAL A 110 -18.62 14.85 1.91
CA VAL A 110 -18.82 13.61 2.66
C VAL A 110 -20.06 13.78 3.53
N LEU A 111 -21.02 12.87 3.40
CA LEU A 111 -22.32 12.97 4.06
C LEU A 111 -22.30 12.28 5.42
N ILE A 112 -22.71 13.02 6.45
CA ILE A 112 -22.66 12.58 7.85
C ILE A 112 -24.08 12.58 8.44
N ASP A 113 -24.47 11.43 8.97
CA ASP A 113 -25.62 11.33 9.87
C ASP A 113 -25.18 11.74 11.27
N GLU A 114 -25.52 12.97 11.66
CA GLU A 114 -25.13 13.54 12.95
C GLU A 114 -25.79 12.81 14.13
N GLN A 115 -26.99 12.24 13.94
CA GLN A 115 -27.70 11.52 15.00
C GLN A 115 -27.02 10.19 15.33
N ARG A 116 -26.50 9.52 14.31
CA ARG A 116 -25.79 8.23 14.43
C ARG A 116 -24.28 8.37 14.58
N GLY A 117 -23.73 9.57 14.33
CA GLY A 117 -22.30 9.80 14.29
C GLY A 117 -21.60 8.96 13.21
N ALA A 118 -22.23 8.79 12.06
CA ALA A 118 -21.77 7.89 11.02
C ALA A 118 -21.63 8.58 9.66
N VAL A 119 -20.62 8.17 8.87
CA VAL A 119 -20.52 8.55 7.47
C VAL A 119 -21.46 7.67 6.65
N VAL A 120 -22.39 8.29 5.93
CA VAL A 120 -23.44 7.57 5.19
C VAL A 120 -23.27 7.59 3.69
N GLY A 121 -22.43 8.48 3.16
CA GLY A 121 -22.22 8.57 1.71
C GLY A 121 -21.33 9.71 1.28
N THR A 122 -21.33 9.97 0.00
CA THR A 122 -20.65 11.12 -0.62
C THR A 122 -21.55 11.75 -1.66
N GLY A 123 -21.50 13.07 -1.80
CA GLY A 123 -22.03 13.73 -2.98
C GLY A 123 -21.07 13.63 -4.16
N ASP A 124 -21.43 14.27 -5.26
CA ASP A 124 -20.61 14.34 -6.45
C ASP A 124 -19.54 15.46 -6.34
N PRO A 125 -18.43 15.38 -7.07
CA PRO A 125 -17.42 16.41 -7.10
C PRO A 125 -18.00 17.76 -7.54
N LEU A 126 -17.66 18.82 -6.80
CA LEU A 126 -18.07 20.17 -7.12
C LEU A 126 -17.01 20.84 -8.02
N PRO A 127 -17.33 21.16 -9.28
CA PRO A 127 -16.36 21.73 -10.21
C PRO A 127 -15.96 23.17 -9.82
N LEU A 128 -14.76 23.56 -10.22
CA LEU A 128 -14.34 24.97 -10.14
C LEU A 128 -15.09 25.82 -11.20
N PRO A 129 -15.37 27.06 -10.90
CA PRO A 129 -15.01 27.85 -9.71
C PRO A 129 -16.08 27.82 -8.58
N THR A 130 -17.09 26.97 -8.69
CA THR A 130 -18.24 26.94 -7.75
C THR A 130 -17.79 26.69 -6.32
N GLU A 131 -18.19 27.53 -5.38
CA GLU A 131 -17.95 27.32 -3.96
C GLU A 131 -19.15 26.63 -3.30
N PRO A 132 -18.89 25.71 -2.34
CA PRO A 132 -19.95 25.05 -1.64
C PRO A 132 -20.56 25.93 -0.56
N ASP A 133 -21.85 25.80 -0.32
CA ASP A 133 -22.45 26.25 0.92
C ASP A 133 -22.18 25.17 2.00
N VAL A 134 -21.25 25.47 2.91
CA VAL A 134 -20.84 24.57 3.99
C VAL A 134 -21.91 24.33 5.02
N THR A 135 -22.98 25.13 5.03
CA THR A 135 -24.12 25.00 5.95
C THR A 135 -25.26 24.20 5.33
N ALA A 136 -25.23 24.02 4.00
CA ALA A 136 -26.26 23.28 3.28
C ALA A 136 -26.23 21.79 3.64
N ARG A 137 -27.41 21.21 3.75
CA ARG A 137 -27.59 19.77 3.88
C ARG A 137 -27.80 19.16 2.51
N VAL A 138 -27.22 17.99 2.30
CA VAL A 138 -27.41 17.19 1.09
C VAL A 138 -28.21 15.94 1.49
N ASP A 139 -29.35 15.73 0.87
CA ASP A 139 -30.28 14.63 1.21
C ASP A 139 -30.63 14.53 2.69
N GLY A 140 -30.65 15.68 3.40
CA GLY A 140 -30.93 15.76 4.83
C GLY A 140 -29.75 15.53 5.75
N TYR A 141 -28.59 15.13 5.22
CA TYR A 141 -27.35 14.89 5.96
C TYR A 141 -26.45 16.12 6.00
N ALA A 142 -25.63 16.23 7.03
CA ALA A 142 -24.58 17.26 7.09
C ALA A 142 -23.49 16.97 6.05
N ALA A 143 -23.02 18.03 5.37
CA ALA A 143 -22.02 17.91 4.33
C ALA A 143 -20.64 18.38 4.85
N ALA A 144 -19.70 17.46 5.03
CA ALA A 144 -18.32 17.79 5.36
C ALA A 144 -17.50 18.01 4.09
N TRP A 145 -16.85 19.16 4.01
CA TRP A 145 -15.99 19.54 2.90
C TRP A 145 -14.50 19.49 3.30
N PRO A 146 -13.57 19.29 2.35
CA PRO A 146 -12.14 19.24 2.66
C PRO A 146 -11.58 20.65 2.92
N ILE A 147 -11.73 21.11 4.15
CA ILE A 147 -11.21 22.41 4.62
C ILE A 147 -9.90 22.14 5.35
N ARG A 148 -8.87 22.85 4.96
CA ARG A 148 -7.54 22.79 5.58
C ARG A 148 -7.52 23.60 6.89
N LYS A 149 -6.52 23.35 7.72
CA LYS A 149 -6.35 24.06 9.00
C LYS A 149 -6.21 25.58 8.86
N ASP A 150 -5.72 26.05 7.73
CA ASP A 150 -5.58 27.46 7.38
C ASP A 150 -6.87 28.07 6.79
N GLY A 151 -7.97 27.32 6.77
CA GLY A 151 -9.26 27.73 6.22
C GLY A 151 -9.37 27.64 4.69
N THR A 152 -8.32 27.25 3.99
CA THR A 152 -8.35 27.11 2.53
C THR A 152 -8.97 25.78 2.08
N TRP A 153 -9.48 25.75 0.84
CA TRP A 153 -10.02 24.54 0.24
C TRP A 153 -8.93 23.52 -0.06
N GLY A 154 -9.13 22.32 0.41
CA GLY A 154 -8.24 21.18 0.19
C GLY A 154 -8.82 20.12 -0.73
N ASN A 155 -8.28 18.92 -0.61
CA ASN A 155 -8.72 17.73 -1.31
C ASN A 155 -8.87 16.55 -0.35
N TRP A 156 -9.78 15.64 -0.64
CA TRP A 156 -9.77 14.34 -0.01
C TRP A 156 -8.64 13.45 -0.55
N GLY A 157 -8.16 12.52 0.26
CA GLY A 157 -7.14 11.56 -0.12
C GLY A 157 -7.65 10.40 -0.96
N VAL A 158 -8.98 10.24 -1.03
CA VAL A 158 -9.68 9.13 -1.71
C VAL A 158 -10.74 9.73 -2.64
N GLY A 159 -10.96 9.15 -3.81
CA GLY A 159 -12.02 9.58 -4.73
C GLY A 159 -13.41 9.19 -4.24
N HIS A 160 -14.45 9.96 -4.62
CA HIS A 160 -15.81 9.79 -4.11
C HIS A 160 -16.37 8.37 -4.33
N THR A 161 -16.17 7.79 -5.52
CA THR A 161 -16.61 6.42 -5.81
C THR A 161 -15.90 5.38 -4.94
N SER A 162 -14.59 5.51 -4.79
CA SER A 162 -13.81 4.62 -3.93
C SER A 162 -14.20 4.76 -2.46
N LEU A 163 -14.51 5.99 -2.01
CA LEU A 163 -14.94 6.24 -0.64
C LEU A 163 -16.31 5.61 -0.37
N ARG A 164 -17.24 5.64 -1.30
CA ARG A 164 -18.54 4.92 -1.19
C ARG A 164 -18.33 3.43 -0.91
N GLY A 165 -17.46 2.79 -1.68
CA GLY A 165 -17.13 1.37 -1.46
C GLY A 165 -16.43 1.09 -0.11
N LEU A 166 -15.69 2.05 0.44
CA LEU A 166 -15.11 1.92 1.80
C LEU A 166 -16.18 2.11 2.90
N ILE A 167 -17.15 3.00 2.68
CA ILE A 167 -18.28 3.21 3.60
C ILE A 167 -19.12 1.93 3.69
N GLU A 168 -19.47 1.32 2.55
CA GLU A 168 -20.23 0.07 2.50
C GLU A 168 -19.53 -1.08 3.25
N LYS A 169 -18.21 -1.09 3.25
CA LYS A 169 -17.38 -2.07 3.98
C LYS A 169 -17.18 -1.73 5.46
N GLY A 170 -17.70 -0.61 5.95
CA GLY A 170 -17.50 -0.16 7.32
C GLY A 170 -16.08 0.33 7.64
N TYR A 171 -15.31 0.76 6.64
CA TYR A 171 -13.93 1.22 6.79
C TYR A 171 -13.79 2.73 6.95
N VAL A 172 -14.89 3.43 7.16
CA VAL A 172 -14.94 4.88 7.36
C VAL A 172 -15.70 5.20 8.64
N SER A 173 -15.16 6.10 9.45
CA SER A 173 -15.82 6.59 10.66
C SER A 173 -15.64 8.09 10.81
N VAL A 174 -16.57 8.70 11.56
CA VAL A 174 -16.37 10.06 12.08
C VAL A 174 -15.39 9.98 13.26
N GLY A 175 -14.36 10.85 13.26
CA GLY A 175 -13.33 10.91 14.31
C GLY A 175 -13.52 12.09 15.25
#